data_879f7688dc5b4c152a192b4fc8f2840d
#
_entry.id   879f7688dc5b4c152a192b4fc8f2840d
#
_cell.length_a   1.000
_cell.length_b   1.000
_cell.length_c   1.000
_cell.angle_alpha   90.00
_cell.angle_beta   90.00
_cell.angle_gamma   90.00
#
_symmetry.space_group_name_H-M   'P 1'
#
loop_
_entity.id
_entity.type
_entity.pdbx_description
1 polymer ?
#
loop_
_entity_poly.entity_id
_entity_poly.type
_entity_poly.pdbx_seq_one_letter_code
_entity_poly.pdbx_strand_id
1 'polypeptide(L)'
;AGETAQDAAVREAETMVVAGAREYDAMRDETLESVKDQFAQAQSQQEMLKLFQDEIIPMASHALEVSIRAYEVGEVDFQQLLDNWRQLLRYQLARERLEAQYRQSLSMLERAVGGLYGTAAIGEASRVGNEPSPPANTTP
;
A
#
# COMPACT_ATOMS: atom_id res chain seq x y z
N ALA A 1 27.09 42.01 -27.13
CA ALA A 1 26.07 42.19 -26.04
C ALA A 1 24.88 41.23 -26.19
N GLY A 2 24.57 40.73 -27.37
CA GLY A 2 23.47 39.74 -27.58
C GLY A 2 23.85 38.30 -27.24
N GLU A 3 25.08 37.90 -27.46
CA GLU A 3 25.58 36.55 -27.20
C GLU A 3 25.56 36.20 -25.69
N THR A 4 25.98 37.13 -24.84
CA THR A 4 25.99 36.90 -23.39
C THR A 4 24.61 36.77 -22.77
N ALA A 5 23.57 37.42 -23.32
CA ALA A 5 22.21 37.30 -22.86
C ALA A 5 21.57 35.96 -23.29
N GLN A 6 21.89 35.48 -24.50
CA GLN A 6 21.44 34.17 -24.96
C GLN A 6 22.15 33.03 -24.21
N ASP A 7 23.43 33.17 -23.92
CA ASP A 7 24.18 32.19 -23.11
C ASP A 7 23.66 32.10 -21.68
N ALA A 8 23.28 33.24 -21.09
CA ALA A 8 22.66 33.26 -19.77
C ALA A 8 21.29 32.58 -19.75
N ALA A 9 20.47 32.84 -20.79
CA ALA A 9 19.14 32.19 -20.91
C ALA A 9 19.25 30.67 -21.15
N VAL A 10 20.24 30.22 -21.91
CA VAL A 10 20.49 28.79 -22.11
C VAL A 10 20.92 28.12 -20.82
N ARG A 11 21.83 28.73 -20.06
CA ARG A 11 22.26 28.18 -18.74
C ARG A 11 21.11 28.15 -17.72
N GLU A 12 20.26 29.14 -17.71
CA GLU A 12 19.07 29.17 -16.87
C GLU A 12 18.11 28.04 -17.24
N ALA A 13 17.85 27.81 -18.53
CA ALA A 13 17.03 26.72 -19.03
C ALA A 13 17.63 25.35 -18.70
N GLU A 14 18.95 25.17 -18.89
CA GLU A 14 19.65 23.94 -18.49
C GLU A 14 19.56 23.67 -16.98
N THR A 15 19.70 24.71 -16.16
CA THR A 15 19.57 24.60 -14.70
C THR A 15 18.15 24.21 -14.29
N MET A 16 17.12 24.77 -14.95
CA MET A 16 15.72 24.39 -14.72
C MET A 16 15.42 22.95 -15.11
N VAL A 17 15.98 22.47 -16.23
CA VAL A 17 15.82 21.08 -16.67
C VAL A 17 16.48 20.12 -15.68
N VAL A 18 17.68 20.42 -15.20
CA VAL A 18 18.39 19.61 -14.19
C VAL A 18 17.65 19.61 -12.87
N ALA A 19 17.13 20.77 -12.45
CA ALA A 19 16.33 20.87 -11.21
C ALA A 19 15.04 20.05 -11.32
N GLY A 20 14.33 20.14 -12.46
CA GLY A 20 13.13 19.34 -12.73
C GLY A 20 13.39 17.84 -12.77
N ALA A 21 14.53 17.40 -13.33
CA ALA A 21 14.93 16.00 -13.35
C ALA A 21 15.20 15.47 -11.92
N ARG A 22 15.88 16.27 -11.10
CA ARG A 22 16.15 15.91 -9.69
C ARG A 22 14.87 15.85 -8.84
N GLU A 23 13.94 16.77 -9.08
CA GLU A 23 12.65 16.78 -8.41
C GLU A 23 11.82 15.55 -8.79
N TYR A 24 11.83 15.16 -10.08
CA TYR A 24 11.18 13.94 -10.56
C TYR A 24 11.78 12.68 -9.91
N ASP A 25 13.10 12.58 -9.86
CA ASP A 25 13.80 11.46 -9.23
C ASP A 25 13.49 11.37 -7.73
N ALA A 26 13.46 12.51 -7.03
CA ALA A 26 13.09 12.56 -5.62
C ALA A 26 11.65 12.12 -5.37
N MET A 27 10.69 12.57 -6.19
CA MET A 27 9.29 12.12 -6.10
C MET A 27 9.14 10.62 -6.38
N ARG A 28 9.90 10.10 -7.34
CA ARG A 28 9.91 8.67 -7.65
C ARG A 28 10.43 7.85 -6.49
N ASP A 29 11.53 8.27 -5.88
CA ASP A 29 12.14 7.58 -4.74
C ASP A 29 11.20 7.60 -3.53
N GLU A 30 10.58 8.74 -3.21
CA GLU A 30 9.57 8.86 -2.15
C GLU A 30 8.37 7.94 -2.40
N THR A 31 7.89 7.86 -3.64
CA THR A 31 6.79 6.96 -4.00
C THR A 31 7.17 5.48 -3.83
N LEU A 32 8.38 5.11 -4.23
CA LEU A 32 8.89 3.74 -4.06
C LEU A 32 9.03 3.36 -2.58
N GLU A 33 9.55 4.26 -1.75
CA GLU A 33 9.62 4.04 -0.29
C GLU A 33 8.22 3.89 0.31
N SER A 34 7.28 4.75 -0.06
CA SER A 34 5.88 4.66 0.38
C SER A 34 5.24 3.32 -0.01
N VAL A 35 5.47 2.82 -1.23
CA VAL A 35 4.97 1.50 -1.68
C VAL A 35 5.58 0.37 -0.87
N LYS A 36 6.89 0.40 -0.59
CA LYS A 36 7.57 -0.61 0.23
C LYS A 36 7.00 -0.65 1.65
N ASP A 37 6.80 0.51 2.28
CA ASP A 37 6.25 0.61 3.62
C ASP A 37 4.82 0.07 3.68
N GLN A 38 3.97 0.43 2.73
CA GLN A 38 2.59 -0.06 2.64
C GLN A 38 2.53 -1.57 2.39
N PHE A 39 3.45 -2.09 1.57
CA PHE A 39 3.55 -3.53 1.33
C PHE A 39 3.95 -4.28 2.61
N ALA A 40 4.98 -3.81 3.33
CA ALA A 40 5.40 -4.40 4.59
C ALA A 40 4.29 -4.36 5.64
N GLN A 41 3.54 -3.27 5.71
CA GLN A 41 2.38 -3.14 6.61
C GLN A 41 1.27 -4.13 6.24
N ALA A 42 0.93 -4.27 4.96
CA ALA A 42 -0.08 -5.21 4.50
C ALA A 42 0.33 -6.66 4.79
N GLN A 43 1.60 -7.00 4.61
CA GLN A 43 2.14 -8.32 4.94
C GLN A 43 2.04 -8.62 6.43
N SER A 44 2.44 -7.69 7.29
CA SER A 44 2.32 -7.84 8.75
C SER A 44 0.86 -8.01 9.20
N GLN A 45 -0.06 -7.27 8.61
CA GLN A 45 -1.50 -7.40 8.89
C GLN A 45 -2.03 -8.77 8.45
N GLN A 46 -1.58 -9.29 7.31
CA GLN A 46 -1.96 -10.62 6.83
C GLN A 46 -1.47 -11.73 7.77
N GLU A 47 -0.25 -11.63 8.26
CA GLU A 47 0.31 -12.58 9.22
C GLU A 47 -0.46 -12.56 10.54
N MET A 48 -0.81 -11.37 11.01
CA MET A 48 -1.63 -11.21 12.22
C MET A 48 -3.05 -11.77 12.04
N LEU A 49 -3.68 -11.56 10.87
CA LEU A 49 -4.99 -12.16 10.55
C LEU A 49 -4.94 -13.68 10.61
N LYS A 50 -3.89 -14.29 10.05
CA LYS A 50 -3.70 -15.74 10.12
C LYS A 50 -3.55 -16.21 11.55
N LEU A 51 -2.76 -15.51 12.37
CA LEU A 51 -2.59 -15.84 13.78
C LEU A 51 -3.91 -15.82 14.54
N PHE A 52 -4.74 -14.80 14.33
CA PHE A 52 -6.07 -14.73 14.94
C PHE A 52 -6.99 -15.86 14.47
N GLN A 53 -6.98 -16.14 13.17
CA GLN A 53 -7.89 -17.11 12.57
C GLN A 53 -7.51 -18.55 12.89
N ASP A 54 -6.22 -18.87 12.86
CA ASP A 54 -5.72 -20.23 12.93
C ASP A 54 -5.36 -20.66 14.37
N GLU A 55 -5.06 -19.71 15.26
CA GLU A 55 -4.59 -20.00 16.62
C GLU A 55 -5.45 -19.35 17.72
N ILE A 56 -5.55 -18.00 17.73
CA ILE A 56 -6.13 -17.29 18.88
C ILE A 56 -7.63 -17.57 19.03
N ILE A 57 -8.40 -17.46 17.97
CA ILE A 57 -9.85 -17.69 17.99
C ILE A 57 -10.18 -19.16 18.26
N PRO A 58 -9.56 -20.15 17.62
CA PRO A 58 -9.78 -21.55 17.96
C PRO A 58 -9.43 -21.88 19.42
N MET A 59 -8.31 -21.34 19.94
CA MET A 59 -7.91 -21.54 21.34
C MET A 59 -8.92 -20.93 22.31
N ALA A 60 -9.40 -19.72 22.07
CA ALA A 60 -10.41 -19.07 22.90
C ALA A 60 -11.77 -19.79 22.80
N SER A 61 -12.14 -20.31 21.64
CA SER A 61 -13.34 -21.12 21.45
C SER A 61 -13.28 -22.42 22.25
N HIS A 62 -12.13 -23.10 22.19
CA HIS A 62 -11.90 -24.31 22.98
C HIS A 62 -11.94 -24.02 24.49
N ALA A 63 -11.31 -22.94 24.95
CA ALA A 63 -11.38 -22.53 26.35
C ALA A 63 -12.82 -22.26 26.82
N LEU A 64 -13.64 -21.64 25.97
CA LEU A 64 -15.06 -21.45 26.24
C LEU A 64 -15.80 -22.79 26.34
N GLU A 65 -15.55 -23.72 25.41
CA GLU A 65 -16.19 -25.05 25.43
C GLU A 65 -15.85 -25.83 26.72
N VAL A 66 -14.57 -25.80 27.12
CA VAL A 66 -14.13 -26.40 28.39
C VAL A 66 -14.83 -25.75 29.58
N SER A 67 -14.95 -24.41 29.58
CA SER A 67 -15.65 -23.68 30.67
C SER A 67 -17.15 -24.01 30.76
N ILE A 68 -17.80 -24.22 29.61
CA ILE A 68 -19.21 -24.65 29.60
C ILE A 68 -19.38 -26.01 30.32
N ARG A 69 -18.53 -26.98 29.97
CA ARG A 69 -18.56 -28.31 30.60
C ARG A 69 -18.22 -28.25 32.10
N ALA A 70 -17.23 -27.45 32.47
CA ALA A 70 -16.84 -27.26 33.86
C ALA A 70 -17.93 -26.56 34.67
N TYR A 71 -18.69 -25.66 34.10
CA TYR A 71 -19.84 -25.02 34.70
C TYR A 71 -21.00 -26.02 34.95
N GLU A 72 -21.28 -26.89 33.97
CA GLU A 72 -22.32 -27.92 34.07
C GLU A 72 -22.08 -28.88 35.24
N VAL A 73 -20.82 -29.14 35.60
CA VAL A 73 -20.44 -30.01 36.73
C VAL A 73 -20.12 -29.24 38.02
N GLY A 74 -20.27 -27.91 38.00
CA GLY A 74 -20.08 -27.05 39.18
C GLY A 74 -18.62 -26.77 39.53
N GLU A 75 -17.65 -27.00 38.59
CA GLU A 75 -16.23 -26.76 38.85
C GLU A 75 -15.83 -25.29 38.66
N VAL A 76 -16.57 -24.54 37.84
CA VAL A 76 -16.36 -23.09 37.63
C VAL A 76 -17.69 -22.36 37.87
N ASP A 77 -17.61 -21.08 38.23
CA ASP A 77 -18.78 -20.24 38.40
C ASP A 77 -19.22 -19.59 37.05
N PHE A 78 -20.42 -19.03 37.07
CA PHE A 78 -20.98 -18.35 35.89
C PHE A 78 -20.14 -17.15 35.44
N GLN A 79 -19.49 -16.47 36.38
CA GLN A 79 -18.63 -15.31 36.04
C GLN A 79 -17.44 -15.73 35.17
N GLN A 80 -16.79 -16.85 35.51
CA GLN A 80 -15.67 -17.39 34.71
C GLN A 80 -16.13 -17.79 33.31
N LEU A 81 -17.28 -18.42 33.18
CA LEU A 81 -17.88 -18.76 31.89
C LEU A 81 -18.15 -17.50 31.05
N LEU A 82 -18.73 -16.48 31.66
CA LEU A 82 -19.05 -15.21 31.02
C LEU A 82 -17.78 -14.47 30.55
N ASP A 83 -16.71 -14.51 31.34
CA ASP A 83 -15.44 -13.88 31.01
C ASP A 83 -14.75 -14.56 29.78
N ASN A 84 -14.79 -15.88 29.71
CA ASN A 84 -14.28 -16.63 28.56
C ASN A 84 -15.11 -16.35 27.30
N TRP A 85 -16.41 -16.23 27.41
CA TRP A 85 -17.28 -15.85 26.29
C TRP A 85 -17.00 -14.44 25.79
N ARG A 86 -16.87 -13.48 26.71
CA ARG A 86 -16.49 -12.09 26.38
C ARG A 86 -15.13 -12.02 25.72
N GLN A 87 -14.18 -12.85 26.16
CA GLN A 87 -12.85 -12.91 25.57
C GLN A 87 -12.88 -13.39 24.12
N LEU A 88 -13.65 -14.43 23.82
CA LEU A 88 -13.85 -14.91 22.45
C LEU A 88 -14.44 -13.81 21.56
N LEU A 89 -15.48 -13.11 22.03
CA LEU A 89 -16.08 -12.00 21.29
C LEU A 89 -15.09 -10.87 20.99
N ARG A 90 -14.23 -10.52 21.95
CA ARG A 90 -13.18 -9.51 21.76
C ARG A 90 -12.19 -9.92 20.65
N TYR A 91 -11.78 -11.18 20.62
CA TYR A 91 -10.88 -11.68 19.59
C TYR A 91 -11.55 -11.70 18.21
N GLN A 92 -12.80 -12.11 18.11
CA GLN A 92 -13.55 -12.06 16.86
C GLN A 92 -13.69 -10.62 16.36
N LEU A 93 -14.01 -9.67 17.24
CA LEU A 93 -14.12 -8.27 16.88
C LEU A 93 -12.75 -7.66 16.46
N ALA A 94 -11.67 -8.05 17.14
CA ALA A 94 -10.33 -7.64 16.80
C ALA A 94 -9.93 -8.15 15.40
N ARG A 95 -10.27 -9.40 15.05
CA ARG A 95 -10.07 -9.96 13.70
C ARG A 95 -10.82 -9.15 12.64
N GLU A 96 -12.09 -8.83 12.86
CA GLU A 96 -12.89 -8.04 11.89
C GLU A 96 -12.29 -6.65 11.65
N ARG A 97 -11.83 -5.98 12.70
CA ARG A 97 -11.13 -4.69 12.59
C ARG A 97 -9.83 -4.80 11.82
N LEU A 98 -9.05 -5.82 12.09
CA LEU A 98 -7.78 -6.07 11.41
C LEU A 98 -7.99 -6.41 9.93
N GLU A 99 -9.04 -7.15 9.60
CA GLU A 99 -9.42 -7.45 8.22
C GLU A 99 -9.81 -6.18 7.46
N ALA A 100 -10.57 -5.28 8.07
CA ALA A 100 -10.90 -3.98 7.49
C ALA A 100 -9.65 -3.12 7.23
N GLN A 101 -8.72 -3.09 8.18
CA GLN A 101 -7.44 -2.38 8.03
C GLN A 101 -6.58 -2.99 6.91
N TYR A 102 -6.52 -4.30 6.81
CA TYR A 102 -5.80 -5.00 5.76
C TYR A 102 -6.35 -4.66 4.36
N ARG A 103 -7.67 -4.71 4.19
CA ARG A 103 -8.34 -4.32 2.94
C ARG A 103 -8.07 -2.86 2.57
N GLN A 104 -8.04 -1.97 3.56
CA GLN A 104 -7.68 -0.56 3.36
C GLN A 104 -6.23 -0.40 2.90
N SER A 105 -5.29 -1.12 3.51
CA SER A 105 -3.88 -1.12 3.11
C SER A 105 -3.68 -1.64 1.69
N LEU A 106 -4.39 -2.70 1.28
CA LEU A 106 -4.37 -3.20 -0.09
C LEU A 106 -4.89 -2.15 -1.08
N SER A 107 -6.00 -1.47 -0.77
CA SER A 107 -6.54 -0.42 -1.64
C SER A 107 -5.62 0.80 -1.77
N MET A 108 -4.85 1.11 -0.74
CA MET A 108 -3.82 2.15 -0.79
C MET A 108 -2.64 1.71 -1.66
N LEU A 109 -2.20 0.45 -1.52
CA LEU A 109 -1.13 -0.13 -2.31
C LEU A 109 -1.49 -0.18 -3.80
N GLU A 110 -2.70 -0.63 -4.16
CA GLU A 110 -3.20 -0.65 -5.53
C GLU A 110 -3.19 0.76 -6.16
N ARG A 111 -3.61 1.78 -5.42
CA ARG A 111 -3.59 3.17 -5.89
C ARG A 111 -2.16 3.69 -6.08
N ALA A 112 -1.25 3.37 -5.18
CA ALA A 112 0.14 3.79 -5.27
C ALA A 112 0.85 3.13 -6.48
N VAL A 113 0.62 1.84 -6.70
CA VAL A 113 1.15 1.10 -7.86
C VAL A 113 0.49 1.58 -9.16
N GLY A 114 -0.82 1.79 -9.18
CA GLY A 114 -1.55 2.32 -10.34
C GLY A 114 -1.09 3.73 -10.74
N GLY A 115 -0.74 4.58 -9.77
CA GLY A 115 -0.15 5.89 -10.01
C GLY A 115 1.23 5.82 -10.68
N LEU A 116 2.06 4.85 -10.31
CA LEU A 116 3.37 4.61 -10.92
C LEU A 116 3.26 4.19 -12.40
N TYR A 117 2.32 3.31 -12.72
CA TYR A 117 2.09 2.87 -14.11
C TYR A 117 1.41 3.94 -14.95
N GLY A 118 0.53 4.75 -14.37
CA GLY A 118 -0.14 5.86 -15.06
C GLY A 118 0.85 6.94 -15.52
N THR A 119 1.83 7.30 -14.70
CA THR A 119 2.87 8.27 -15.05
C THR A 119 3.86 7.73 -16.10
N ALA A 120 4.18 6.44 -16.08
CA ALA A 120 5.01 5.81 -17.10
C ALA A 120 4.34 5.82 -18.48
N ALA A 121 3.05 5.52 -18.55
CA ALA A 121 2.29 5.52 -19.80
C ALA A 121 2.18 6.93 -20.43
N ILE A 122 2.04 7.98 -19.63
CA ILE A 122 2.00 9.37 -20.11
C ILE A 122 3.38 9.80 -20.63
N GLY A 123 4.47 9.36 -19.99
CA GLY A 123 5.84 9.64 -20.43
C GLY A 123 6.19 8.97 -21.79
N GLU A 124 5.67 7.78 -22.05
CA GLU A 124 5.85 7.08 -23.32
C GLU A 124 5.00 7.70 -24.44
N ALA A 125 3.76 8.05 -24.17
CA ALA A 125 2.89 8.71 -25.12
C ALA A 125 3.43 10.07 -25.58
N SER A 126 4.11 10.82 -24.71
CA SER A 126 4.76 12.09 -25.04
C SER A 126 6.01 11.93 -25.92
N ARG A 127 6.68 10.77 -25.86
CA ARG A 127 7.86 10.50 -26.72
C ARG A 127 7.48 10.10 -28.13
N VAL A 128 6.37 9.35 -28.31
CA VAL A 128 5.89 8.90 -29.63
C VAL A 128 5.32 10.06 -30.46
N GLY A 129 4.82 11.13 -29.83
CA GLY A 129 4.28 12.30 -30.54
C GLY A 129 5.32 13.23 -31.18
N ASN A 130 6.61 13.03 -30.93
CA ASN A 130 7.68 13.92 -31.41
C ASN A 130 8.64 13.28 -32.45
N GLU A 131 8.24 12.20 -33.14
CA GLU A 131 8.96 11.71 -34.30
C GLU A 131 8.66 12.61 -35.48
N PRO A 132 9.71 13.19 -36.14
CA PRO A 132 9.51 13.99 -37.35
C PRO A 132 9.01 13.08 -38.49
N SER A 133 7.90 13.47 -39.10
CA SER A 133 7.33 12.78 -40.26
C SER A 133 8.41 12.57 -41.35
N PRO A 134 8.50 11.36 -41.92
CA PRO A 134 9.46 11.13 -43.03
C PRO A 134 9.13 12.03 -44.23
N PRO A 135 10.16 12.52 -44.95
CA PRO A 135 9.97 13.42 -46.10
C PRO A 135 9.17 12.70 -47.20
N ALA A 136 8.15 13.38 -47.69
CA ALA A 136 7.34 12.93 -48.80
C ALA A 136 8.26 12.64 -50.02
N ASN A 137 8.24 11.37 -50.44
CA ASN A 137 8.99 10.92 -51.62
C ASN A 137 8.27 11.43 -52.87
N THR A 138 8.73 12.51 -53.42
CA THR A 138 8.35 12.98 -54.76
C THR A 138 9.20 12.24 -55.79
N THR A 139 8.63 11.26 -56.44
CA THR A 139 9.14 10.61 -57.63
C THR A 139 8.54 11.28 -58.87
N PRO A 140 9.34 11.57 -59.92
CA PRO A 140 8.88 12.24 -61.15
C PRO A 140 8.05 11.33 -62.05
#